data_17186e46ed1a67adeb9538332203fbe6
#
_entry.id   17186e46ed1a67adeb9538332203fbe6
#
_cell.length_a   1.000
_cell.length_b   1.000
_cell.length_c   1.000
_cell.angle_alpha   90.00
_cell.angle_beta   90.00
_cell.angle_gamma   90.00
#
_symmetry.space_group_name_H-M   'P 1'
#
loop_
_entity.id
_entity.type
_entity.pdbx_description
1 polymer ?
#
loop_
_entity_poly.entity_id
_entity_poly.type
_entity_poly.pdbx_seq_one_letter_code
_entity_poly.pdbx_strand_id
1 'polypeptide(L)' 'ALQPLIQPMIEQGLSLSEMARRLNAMQIRPFRGKSFYPEQIKRLIARLP' A
#
# COMPACT_ATOMS: atom_id res chain seq x y z
N ALA A 1 -7.81 8.84 0.50
CA ALA A 1 -7.74 7.50 -0.07
C ALA A 1 -6.33 7.14 -0.48
N LEU A 2 -5.99 5.85 -0.43
CA LEU A 2 -4.66 5.38 -0.77
C LEU A 2 -4.48 5.08 -2.25
N GLN A 3 -5.57 5.04 -3.00
CA GLN A 3 -5.52 4.68 -4.41
C GLN A 3 -4.51 5.51 -5.21
N PRO A 4 -4.47 6.84 -5.05
CA PRO A 4 -3.50 7.63 -5.81
C PRO A 4 -2.05 7.32 -5.47
N LEU A 5 -1.81 6.77 -4.28
CA LEU A 5 -0.46 6.40 -3.88
C LEU A 5 -0.08 5.01 -4.38
N ILE A 6 -1.05 4.11 -4.36
CA ILE A 6 -0.82 2.71 -4.73
C ILE A 6 -0.70 2.52 -6.23
N GLN A 7 -1.50 3.24 -7.01
CA GLN A 7 -1.54 3.08 -8.45
C GLN A 7 -0.16 3.22 -9.10
N PRO A 8 0.60 4.28 -8.81
CA PRO A 8 1.94 4.40 -9.40
C PRO A 8 2.86 3.26 -9.01
N MET A 9 2.70 2.73 -7.81
CA MET A 9 3.52 1.61 -7.35
C MET A 9 3.24 0.35 -8.15
N ILE A 10 1.95 0.13 -8.46
CA ILE A 10 1.55 -1.00 -9.29
C ILE A 10 2.18 -0.86 -10.68
N GLU A 11 2.12 0.33 -11.24
CA GLU A 11 2.68 0.59 -12.56
C GLU A 11 4.17 0.40 -12.61
N GLN A 12 4.85 0.62 -11.49
CA GLN A 12 6.28 0.41 -11.40
C GLN A 12 6.64 -1.05 -11.19
N GLY A 13 5.64 -1.90 -10.98
CA GLY A 13 5.88 -3.32 -10.78
C GLY A 13 6.41 -3.67 -9.40
N LEU A 14 6.15 -2.85 -8.41
CA LEU A 14 6.60 -3.12 -7.05
C LEU A 14 5.88 -4.30 -6.45
N SER A 15 6.60 -5.08 -5.64
CA SER A 15 5.99 -6.18 -4.90
C SER A 15 5.12 -5.63 -3.77
N LEU A 16 4.26 -6.48 -3.23
CA LEU A 16 3.40 -6.09 -2.12
C LEU A 16 4.23 -5.67 -0.91
N SER A 17 5.30 -6.39 -0.65
CA SER A 17 6.20 -6.05 0.46
C SER A 17 6.81 -4.67 0.27
N GLU A 18 7.24 -4.37 -0.95
CA GLU A 18 7.83 -3.07 -1.26
C GLU A 18 6.82 -1.95 -1.08
N MET A 19 5.59 -2.18 -1.54
CA MET A 19 4.53 -1.18 -1.38
C MET A 19 4.29 -0.87 0.08
N ALA A 20 4.18 -1.92 0.91
CA ALA A 20 3.96 -1.74 2.34
C ALA A 20 5.11 -0.97 2.97
N ARG A 21 6.33 -1.31 2.59
CA ARG A 21 7.51 -0.65 3.12
C ARG A 21 7.52 0.83 2.77
N ARG A 22 7.18 1.16 1.54
CA ARG A 22 7.17 2.56 1.12
C ARG A 22 6.11 3.37 1.84
N LEU A 23 4.93 2.79 2.01
CA LEU A 23 3.87 3.47 2.72
C LEU A 23 4.26 3.71 4.18
N ASN A 24 4.89 2.72 4.81
CA ASN A 24 5.35 2.88 6.19
C ASN A 24 6.44 3.94 6.28
N ALA A 25 7.33 3.99 5.30
CA ALA A 25 8.39 4.99 5.28
C ALA A 25 7.84 6.41 5.12
N MET A 26 6.70 6.55 4.45
CA MET A 26 6.02 7.85 4.32
C MET A 26 5.18 8.18 5.54
N GLN A 27 5.22 7.32 6.55
CA GLN A 27 4.47 7.49 7.79
C GLN A 27 2.96 7.49 7.59
N ILE A 28 2.52 6.83 6.54
CA ILE A 28 1.10 6.64 6.29
C ILE A 28 0.66 5.39 7.04
N ARG A 29 -0.40 5.51 7.83
CA ARG A 29 -0.88 4.39 8.64
C ARG A 29 -2.30 4.02 8.22
N PRO A 30 -2.64 2.73 8.22
CA PRO A 30 -4.01 2.33 7.87
C PRO A 30 -5.00 2.70 8.95
N PHE A 31 -4.79 2.26 10.18
CA PHE A 31 -5.65 2.56 11.32
C PHE A 31 -4.86 2.44 12.59
N ARG A 32 -5.23 3.19 13.61
CA ARG A 32 -4.74 3.01 14.98
C ARG A 32 -3.22 2.92 15.08
N GLY A 33 -2.53 3.56 14.18
CA GLY A 33 -1.07 3.60 14.22
C GLY A 33 -0.37 2.32 13.83
N LYS A 34 -1.09 1.35 13.28
CA LYS A 34 -0.49 0.11 12.85
C LYS A 34 0.20 0.28 11.50
N SER A 35 1.20 -0.54 11.25
CA SER A 35 1.92 -0.54 9.99
C SER A 35 1.13 -1.27 8.91
N PHE A 36 1.50 -1.01 7.67
CA PHE A 36 0.95 -1.77 6.55
C PHE A 36 1.64 -3.12 6.45
N TYR A 37 0.88 -4.12 6.03
CA TYR A 37 1.38 -5.46 5.74
C TYR A 37 1.10 -5.77 4.28
N PRO A 38 1.90 -6.65 3.66
CA PRO A 38 1.67 -7.03 2.26
C PRO A 38 0.26 -7.52 2.01
N GLU A 39 -0.31 -8.27 2.94
CA GLU A 39 -1.66 -8.80 2.79
C GLU A 39 -2.69 -7.69 2.70
N GLN A 40 -2.52 -6.63 3.49
CA GLN A 40 -3.42 -5.48 3.42
C GLN A 40 -3.34 -4.79 2.07
N ILE A 41 -2.13 -4.66 1.53
CA ILE A 41 -1.94 -4.05 0.22
C ILE A 41 -2.64 -4.88 -0.84
N LYS A 42 -2.54 -6.19 -0.75
CA LYS A 42 -3.21 -7.09 -1.69
C LYS A 42 -4.72 -6.85 -1.68
N ARG A 43 -5.31 -6.70 -0.48
CA ARG A 43 -6.74 -6.44 -0.36
C ARG A 43 -7.12 -5.10 -0.95
N LEU A 44 -6.29 -4.10 -0.73
CA LEU A 44 -6.55 -2.77 -1.28
C LEU A 44 -6.54 -2.79 -2.80
N ILE A 45 -5.56 -3.48 -3.37
CA ILE A 45 -5.45 -3.60 -4.82
C ILE A 45 -6.67 -4.32 -5.39
N ALA A 46 -7.14 -5.34 -4.70
CA ALA A 46 -8.30 -6.11 -5.15
C ALA A 46 -9.57 -5.25 -5.17
N ARG A 47 -9.59 -4.15 -4.42
CA ARG A 47 -10.74 -3.24 -4.39
C ARG A 47 -10.67 -2.15 -5.42
N LEU A 48 -9.54 -1.98 -6.08
CA LEU A 48 -9.41 -0.94 -7.10
C LEU A 48 -10.26 -1.29 -8.31
N PRO A 49 -10.88 -0.28 -8.93
CA PRO A 49 -11.69 -0.52 -10.12
C PRO A 49 -10.87 -0.93 -11.33
#